data_83f86b6dd24aa2bf9a1627d3626a08ad
#
_entry.id   83f86b6dd24aa2bf9a1627d3626a08ad
#
_cell.length_a   1.000
_cell.length_b   1.000
_cell.length_c   1.000
_cell.angle_alpha   90.00
_cell.angle_beta   90.00
_cell.angle_gamma   90.00
#
_symmetry.space_group_name_H-M   'P 1'
#
loop_
_entity.id
_entity.type
_entity.pdbx_description
1 polymer ?
#
loop_
_entity_poly.entity_id
_entity_poly.type
_entity_poly.pdbx_seq_one_letter_code
_entity_poly.pdbx_strand_id
1 'polypeptide(L)'
;MRIAIINSKGGVGKTPLAFSLAKDLGLNLQTNDNSVITQIYDKAVFSNPCKLADNTVYDFGGFVAPGVLSILKECNIVIMPVTPKINSVFKAAETYNQIKDYTKNMMVLVTDVVNKGDLGTIIEAL
;
A
#
# COMPACT_ATOMS: atom_id res chain seq x y z
N MET A 1 13.41 -7.58 5.33
CA MET A 1 12.22 -6.71 5.56
C MET A 1 11.41 -6.60 4.28
N ARG A 2 10.15 -6.95 4.34
CA ARG A 2 9.21 -6.78 3.23
C ARG A 2 8.04 -5.95 3.72
N ILE A 3 7.76 -4.86 2.99
CA ILE A 3 6.68 -3.94 3.31
C ILE A 3 5.78 -3.83 2.08
N ALA A 4 4.48 -4.00 2.24
CA ALA A 4 3.55 -3.80 1.15
C ALA A 4 2.68 -2.56 1.40
N ILE A 5 2.51 -1.76 0.37
CA ILE A 5 1.59 -0.63 0.36
C ILE A 5 0.47 -0.98 -0.59
N ILE A 6 -0.76 -1.06 -0.11
CA ILE A 6 -1.88 -1.52 -0.94
C ILE A 6 -3.11 -0.65 -0.71
N ASN A 7 -3.75 -0.27 -1.81
CA ASN A 7 -5.06 0.36 -1.80
C ASN A 7 -5.69 0.19 -3.17
N SER A 8 -6.98 -0.03 -3.21
CA SER A 8 -7.73 -0.20 -4.46
C SER A 8 -8.06 1.13 -5.13
N LYS A 9 -7.83 2.27 -4.45
CA LYS A 9 -8.12 3.59 -4.99
C LYS A 9 -6.84 4.37 -5.23
N GLY A 10 -6.66 4.87 -6.45
CA GLY A 10 -5.54 5.73 -6.77
C GLY A 10 -5.63 7.09 -6.07
N GLY A 11 -4.53 7.82 -5.99
CA GLY A 11 -4.49 9.19 -5.49
C GLY A 11 -4.50 9.32 -3.97
N VAL A 12 -4.27 8.26 -3.21
CA VAL A 12 -4.23 8.31 -1.75
C VAL A 12 -2.81 8.40 -1.18
N GLY A 13 -1.82 8.72 -2.02
CA GLY A 13 -0.45 8.87 -1.57
C GLY A 13 0.34 7.58 -1.49
N LYS A 14 -0.12 6.53 -2.14
CA LYS A 14 0.50 5.21 -2.10
C LYS A 14 1.93 5.22 -2.67
N THR A 15 2.12 5.77 -3.87
CA THR A 15 3.43 5.79 -4.53
C THR A 15 4.45 6.68 -3.82
N PRO A 16 4.11 7.92 -3.40
CA PRO A 16 5.03 8.72 -2.60
C PRO A 16 5.42 8.05 -1.29
N LEU A 17 4.49 7.38 -0.61
CA LEU A 17 4.79 6.64 0.61
C LEU A 17 5.75 5.49 0.35
N ALA A 18 5.52 4.70 -0.69
CA ALA A 18 6.38 3.58 -1.05
C ALA A 18 7.79 4.05 -1.37
N PHE A 19 7.93 5.14 -2.12
CA PHE A 19 9.22 5.74 -2.44
C PHE A 19 9.96 6.17 -1.19
N SER A 20 9.28 6.90 -0.30
CA SER A 20 9.90 7.41 0.93
C SER A 20 10.40 6.27 1.81
N LEU A 21 9.59 5.23 1.99
CA LEU A 21 9.97 4.08 2.80
C LEU A 21 11.16 3.34 2.19
N ALA A 22 11.12 3.07 0.90
CA ALA A 22 12.19 2.36 0.22
C ALA A 22 13.51 3.13 0.30
N LYS A 23 13.45 4.43 0.05
CA LYS A 23 14.64 5.30 0.09
C LYS A 23 15.21 5.40 1.50
N ASP A 24 14.36 5.67 2.50
CA ASP A 24 14.81 5.87 3.88
C ASP A 24 15.38 4.60 4.49
N LEU A 25 14.84 3.44 4.12
CA LEU A 25 15.28 2.15 4.65
C LEU A 25 16.31 1.45 3.76
N GLY A 26 16.64 2.03 2.61
CA GLY A 26 17.59 1.44 1.67
C GLY A 26 17.09 0.16 1.02
N LEU A 27 15.78 0.04 0.80
CA LEU A 27 15.17 -1.17 0.26
C LEU A 27 14.94 -1.04 -1.25
N ASN A 28 14.83 -2.18 -1.91
CA ASN A 28 14.33 -2.23 -3.28
C ASN A 28 12.84 -1.91 -3.31
N LEU A 29 12.34 -1.53 -4.48
CA LEU A 29 10.92 -1.25 -4.67
C LEU A 29 10.42 -1.97 -5.90
N GLN A 30 9.30 -2.70 -5.76
CA GLN A 30 8.59 -3.27 -6.90
C GLN A 30 7.21 -2.64 -6.98
N THR A 31 6.80 -2.25 -8.18
CA THR A 31 5.46 -1.73 -8.42
C THR A 31 4.80 -2.52 -9.54
N ASN A 32 3.51 -2.83 -9.39
CA ASN A 32 2.72 -3.42 -10.45
C ASN A 32 1.91 -2.37 -11.20
N ASP A 33 2.13 -1.10 -10.90
CA ASP A 33 1.45 0.02 -11.52
C ASP A 33 2.44 0.83 -12.35
N ASN A 34 2.00 1.31 -13.50
CA ASN A 34 2.84 2.12 -14.37
C ASN A 34 2.98 3.53 -13.78
N SER A 35 4.08 3.77 -13.09
CA SER A 35 4.31 5.03 -12.40
C SER A 35 5.71 5.55 -12.71
N VAL A 36 5.91 6.84 -12.45
CA VAL A 36 7.20 7.49 -12.68
C VAL A 36 8.27 7.07 -11.67
N ILE A 37 7.90 6.31 -10.65
CA ILE A 37 8.82 5.92 -9.57
C ILE A 37 10.05 5.18 -10.11
N THR A 38 9.88 4.38 -11.17
CA THR A 38 10.98 3.65 -11.80
C THR A 38 11.99 4.57 -12.48
N GLN A 39 11.60 5.82 -12.74
CA GLN A 39 12.49 6.81 -13.36
C GLN A 39 13.26 7.64 -12.34
N ILE A 40 12.78 7.72 -11.10
CA ILE A 40 13.37 8.57 -10.07
C ILE A 40 14.08 7.79 -8.97
N TYR A 41 13.88 6.48 -8.89
CA TYR A 41 14.53 5.64 -7.89
C TYR A 41 15.18 4.45 -8.62
N ASP A 42 16.50 4.35 -8.56
CA ASP A 42 17.25 3.34 -9.30
C ASP A 42 17.01 1.91 -8.81
N LYS A 43 16.55 1.74 -7.56
CA LYS A 43 16.21 0.42 -7.01
C LYS A 43 14.74 0.06 -7.22
N ALA A 44 14.01 0.84 -8.02
CA ALA A 44 12.61 0.57 -8.32
C ALA A 44 12.47 -0.12 -9.66
N VAL A 45 11.63 -1.16 -9.71
CA VAL A 45 11.32 -1.86 -10.95
C VAL A 45 9.81 -2.04 -11.09
N PHE A 46 9.35 -1.97 -12.33
CA PHE A 46 7.98 -2.35 -12.66
C PHE A 46 7.94 -3.87 -12.86
N SER A 47 7.00 -4.53 -12.20
CA SER A 47 6.83 -5.98 -12.32
C SER A 47 5.35 -6.32 -12.17
N ASN A 48 4.80 -7.01 -13.15
CA ASN A 48 3.40 -7.43 -13.12
C ASN A 48 3.28 -8.86 -13.67
N PRO A 49 3.12 -9.87 -12.81
CA PRO A 49 2.99 -9.77 -11.34
C PRO A 49 4.34 -9.46 -10.67
N CYS A 50 4.26 -8.88 -9.48
CA CYS A 50 5.45 -8.71 -8.65
C CYS A 50 5.98 -10.05 -8.17
N LYS A 51 7.27 -10.08 -7.84
CA LYS A 51 7.96 -11.31 -7.41
C LYS A 51 8.37 -11.19 -5.95
N LEU A 52 8.29 -12.30 -5.23
CA LEU A 52 8.75 -12.34 -3.85
C LEU A 52 10.27 -12.12 -3.81
N ALA A 53 10.69 -11.15 -3.01
CA ALA A 53 12.11 -10.81 -2.84
C ALA A 53 12.31 -10.22 -1.45
N ASP A 54 13.53 -10.42 -0.91
CA ASP A 54 13.88 -9.84 0.38
C ASP A 54 14.15 -8.33 0.24
N ASN A 55 14.01 -7.61 1.35
CA ASN A 55 14.37 -6.20 1.46
C ASN A 55 13.69 -5.35 0.37
N THR A 56 12.39 -5.51 0.26
CA THR A 56 11.59 -4.90 -0.79
C THR A 56 10.37 -4.21 -0.23
N VAL A 57 10.08 -3.01 -0.74
CA VAL A 57 8.79 -2.34 -0.60
C VAL A 57 7.98 -2.63 -1.85
N TYR A 58 6.76 -3.12 -1.67
CA TYR A 58 5.84 -3.40 -2.76
C TYR A 58 4.82 -2.28 -2.87
N ASP A 59 4.73 -1.69 -4.05
CA ASP A 59 3.73 -0.68 -4.38
C ASP A 59 2.65 -1.34 -5.23
N PHE A 60 1.60 -1.84 -4.57
CA PHE A 60 0.50 -2.52 -5.24
C PHE A 60 -0.58 -1.52 -5.60
N GLY A 61 -0.79 -1.30 -6.89
CA GLY A 61 -1.83 -0.42 -7.39
C GLY A 61 -3.06 -1.17 -7.86
N GLY A 62 -4.16 -0.45 -7.95
CA GLY A 62 -5.38 -0.94 -8.57
C GLY A 62 -6.20 -1.84 -7.67
N PHE A 63 -6.21 -3.12 -7.96
CA PHE A 63 -7.06 -4.11 -7.30
C PHE A 63 -6.24 -5.28 -6.77
N VAL A 64 -6.84 -6.04 -5.86
CA VAL A 64 -6.18 -7.21 -5.27
C VAL A 64 -6.26 -8.38 -6.25
N ALA A 65 -5.10 -8.89 -6.65
CA ALA A 65 -4.97 -10.04 -7.54
C ALA A 65 -4.39 -11.24 -6.76
N PRO A 66 -4.57 -12.49 -7.24
CA PRO A 66 -4.06 -13.66 -6.52
C PRO A 66 -2.55 -13.61 -6.23
N GLY A 67 -1.75 -13.12 -7.15
CA GLY A 67 -0.31 -12.97 -6.94
C GLY A 67 0.03 -11.99 -5.84
N VAL A 68 -0.79 -10.96 -5.66
CA VAL A 68 -0.64 -9.98 -4.56
C VAL A 68 -0.85 -10.67 -3.22
N LEU A 69 -1.89 -11.47 -3.07
CA LEU A 69 -2.20 -12.16 -1.83
C LEU A 69 -1.04 -13.06 -1.37
N SER A 70 -0.41 -13.77 -2.30
CA SER A 70 0.74 -14.62 -1.99
C SER A 70 1.91 -13.82 -1.42
N ILE A 71 2.16 -12.63 -1.92
CA ILE A 71 3.23 -11.76 -1.42
C ILE A 71 2.86 -11.16 -0.07
N LEU A 72 1.59 -10.77 0.12
CA LEU A 72 1.15 -10.18 1.39
C LEU A 72 1.40 -11.12 2.57
N LYS A 73 1.25 -12.42 2.40
CA LYS A 73 1.52 -13.40 3.45
C LYS A 73 2.95 -13.36 3.94
N GLU A 74 3.87 -12.97 3.09
CA GLU A 74 5.31 -12.96 3.38
C GLU A 74 5.82 -11.58 3.79
N CYS A 75 4.95 -10.57 3.84
CA CYS A 75 5.34 -9.23 4.25
C CYS A 75 5.32 -9.08 5.76
N ASN A 76 6.30 -8.37 6.29
CA ASN A 76 6.38 -8.04 7.71
C ASN A 76 5.26 -7.10 8.12
N ILE A 77 4.89 -6.17 7.23
CA ILE A 77 3.78 -5.24 7.46
C ILE A 77 3.13 -4.88 6.14
N VAL A 78 1.82 -4.71 6.18
CA VAL A 78 1.03 -4.18 5.06
C VAL A 78 0.46 -2.85 5.49
N ILE A 79 0.71 -1.81 4.71
CA ILE A 79 0.24 -0.45 4.99
C ILE A 79 -0.82 -0.10 3.96
N MET A 80 -1.98 0.34 4.46
CA MET A 80 -3.09 0.75 3.63
C MET A 80 -3.36 2.24 3.85
N PRO A 81 -2.91 3.11 2.94
CA PRO A 81 -3.20 4.54 3.06
C PRO A 81 -4.66 4.83 2.71
N VAL A 82 -5.29 5.68 3.50
CA VAL A 82 -6.66 6.12 3.27
C VAL A 82 -6.75 7.63 3.44
N THR A 83 -7.68 8.26 2.73
CA THR A 83 -8.03 9.66 2.96
C THR A 83 -9.34 9.73 3.74
N PRO A 84 -9.67 10.89 4.38
CA PRO A 84 -10.94 11.02 5.12
C PRO A 84 -12.18 11.03 4.23
N LYS A 85 -12.04 11.08 2.92
CA LYS A 85 -13.18 11.09 2.00
C LYS A 85 -13.94 9.77 2.06
N ILE A 86 -15.27 9.86 2.06
CA ILE A 86 -16.12 8.69 2.28
C ILE A 86 -15.87 7.55 1.28
N ASN A 87 -15.63 7.89 0.01
CA ASN A 87 -15.34 6.87 -1.00
C ASN A 87 -14.01 6.17 -0.74
N SER A 88 -13.00 6.89 -0.26
CA SER A 88 -11.72 6.31 0.11
C SER A 88 -11.87 5.35 1.28
N VAL A 89 -12.66 5.73 2.29
CA VAL A 89 -12.91 4.90 3.47
C VAL A 89 -13.64 3.61 3.09
N PHE A 90 -14.66 3.70 2.25
CA PHE A 90 -15.39 2.50 1.81
C PHE A 90 -14.50 1.57 0.97
N LYS A 91 -13.69 2.12 0.08
CA LYS A 91 -12.76 1.30 -0.70
C LYS A 91 -11.69 0.66 0.19
N ALA A 92 -11.23 1.37 1.20
CA ALA A 92 -10.27 0.81 2.16
C ALA A 92 -10.89 -0.34 2.96
N ALA A 93 -12.13 -0.19 3.42
CA ALA A 93 -12.83 -1.26 4.14
C ALA A 93 -13.03 -2.50 3.25
N GLU A 94 -13.38 -2.28 1.99
CA GLU A 94 -13.52 -3.36 1.01
C GLU A 94 -12.21 -4.10 0.79
N THR A 95 -11.12 -3.35 0.60
CA THR A 95 -9.78 -3.93 0.44
C THR A 95 -9.35 -4.67 1.71
N TYR A 96 -9.59 -4.09 2.89
CA TYR A 96 -9.28 -4.73 4.15
C TYR A 96 -9.95 -6.11 4.26
N ASN A 97 -11.23 -6.21 3.91
CA ASN A 97 -11.95 -7.47 3.96
C ASN A 97 -11.38 -8.51 3.00
N GLN A 98 -10.82 -8.08 1.88
CA GLN A 98 -10.20 -8.97 0.90
C GLN A 98 -8.85 -9.52 1.37
N ILE A 99 -8.08 -8.74 2.14
CA ILE A 99 -6.69 -9.06 2.43
C ILE A 99 -6.43 -9.43 3.89
N LYS A 100 -7.37 -9.22 4.81
CA LYS A 100 -7.13 -9.39 6.26
C LYS A 100 -6.64 -10.77 6.64
N ASP A 101 -7.10 -11.82 5.94
CA ASP A 101 -6.70 -13.20 6.23
C ASP A 101 -5.35 -13.57 5.63
N TYR A 102 -4.76 -12.67 4.83
CA TYR A 102 -3.51 -12.90 4.13
C TYR A 102 -2.39 -12.00 4.64
N THR A 103 -2.59 -11.31 5.75
CA THR A 103 -1.61 -10.38 6.29
C THR A 103 -1.26 -10.75 7.73
N LYS A 104 0.03 -10.61 8.09
CA LYS A 104 0.48 -10.83 9.46
C LYS A 104 0.26 -9.58 10.32
N ASN A 105 0.62 -8.42 9.79
CA ASN A 105 0.47 -7.13 10.46
C ASN A 105 -0.06 -6.13 9.46
N MET A 106 -1.09 -5.39 9.85
CA MET A 106 -1.67 -4.37 8.99
C MET A 106 -1.72 -3.04 9.72
N MET A 107 -1.34 -1.97 9.01
CA MET A 107 -1.44 -0.60 9.47
C MET A 107 -2.29 0.18 8.48
N VAL A 108 -3.28 0.91 9.00
CA VAL A 108 -4.04 1.88 8.21
C VAL A 108 -3.41 3.25 8.44
N LEU A 109 -2.93 3.88 7.38
CA LEU A 109 -2.31 5.19 7.46
C LEU A 109 -3.27 6.23 6.89
N VAL A 110 -3.68 7.17 7.74
CA VAL A 110 -4.59 8.24 7.32
C VAL A 110 -3.77 9.36 6.71
N THR A 111 -4.09 9.71 5.46
CA THR A 111 -3.44 10.80 4.74
C THR A 111 -4.45 11.93 4.49
N ASP A 112 -3.97 13.15 4.26
CA ASP A 112 -4.81 14.32 3.95
C ASP A 112 -5.86 14.62 5.01
N VAL A 113 -5.51 14.38 6.29
CA VAL A 113 -6.39 14.71 7.41
C VAL A 113 -6.43 16.22 7.58
N VAL A 114 -7.64 16.80 7.52
CA VAL A 114 -7.82 18.24 7.71
C VAL A 114 -8.35 18.59 9.10
N ASN A 115 -8.98 17.63 9.80
CA ASN A 115 -9.44 17.83 11.17
C ASN A 115 -9.66 16.48 11.88
N LYS A 116 -9.89 16.52 13.20
CA LYS A 116 -10.06 15.32 14.01
C LYS A 116 -11.35 14.55 13.71
N GLY A 117 -12.38 15.24 13.22
CA GLY A 117 -13.62 14.58 12.83
C GLY A 117 -13.45 13.61 11.69
N ASP A 118 -12.59 13.96 10.72
CA ASP A 118 -12.28 13.08 9.60
C ASP A 118 -11.62 11.78 10.08
N LEU A 119 -10.71 11.90 11.04
CA LEU A 119 -10.04 10.73 11.61
C LEU A 119 -11.02 9.82 12.35
N GLY A 120 -11.94 10.41 13.13
CA GLY A 120 -12.98 9.65 13.82
C GLY A 120 -13.86 8.87 12.84
N THR A 121 -14.25 9.47 11.72
CA THR A 121 -15.05 8.82 10.70
C THR A 121 -14.34 7.60 10.11
N ILE A 122 -13.05 7.71 9.85
CA ILE A 122 -12.25 6.60 9.32
C ILE A 122 -12.22 5.43 10.31
N ILE A 123 -11.97 5.72 11.58
CA ILE A 123 -11.90 4.69 12.61
C ILE A 123 -13.23 3.94 12.72
N GLU A 124 -14.35 4.63 12.69
CA GLU A 124 -15.67 4.00 12.79
C GLU A 124 -15.97 3.10 11.58
N ALA A 125 -15.52 3.48 10.38
CA ALA A 125 -15.79 2.73 9.16
C ALA A 125 -14.93 1.46 9.02
N LEU A 126 -13.77 1.45 9.61
CA LEU A 126 -12.85 0.31 9.56
C LEU A 126 -12.99 -0.61 10.77
#